data_67621f4c13c0345569bd463935e3bd0c
#
_entry.id   67621f4c13c0345569bd463935e3bd0c
#
_cell.length_a   1.000
_cell.length_b   1.000
_cell.length_c   1.000
_cell.angle_alpha   90.00
_cell.angle_beta   90.00
_cell.angle_gamma   90.00
#
_symmetry.space_group_name_H-M   'P 1'
#
loop_
_entity.id
_entity.type
_entity.pdbx_description
1 polymer ?
#
loop_
_entity_poly.entity_id
_entity_poly.type
_entity_poly.pdbx_seq_one_letter_code
_entity_poly.pdbx_strand_id
1 'polypeptide(L)'
;TMIALHQILPKFKKENKVQKVQCVVLTDGEGYPPKFHREIQRRWESEPFIGTGSLGHNCFLRNRKTGNTYSLNVDWNKITDVFLKDLRETFKDVNFIGIRVLASRDSGSFIRSYCGYGGELHDKTMRDWKKKKSFTIKNSGYHSYFGLSGNNLSSDSEFEVDEGATKTQIKSAFVKSLKTKKMNKKILNEFIELIV
;
A
#
# COMPACT_ATOMS: atom_id res chain seq x y z
N THR A 1 -8.62 -4.13 6.29
CA THR A 1 -7.22 -4.48 6.60
C THR A 1 -6.50 -3.32 7.27
N MET A 2 -6.42 -2.10 6.66
CA MET A 2 -5.67 -0.96 7.23
C MET A 2 -6.09 -0.60 8.66
N ILE A 3 -7.38 -0.55 8.95
CA ILE A 3 -7.90 -0.26 10.30
C ILE A 3 -7.41 -1.31 11.31
N ALA A 4 -7.38 -2.59 10.94
CA ALA A 4 -6.92 -3.67 11.83
C ALA A 4 -5.43 -3.57 12.19
N LEU A 5 -4.60 -2.91 11.37
CA LEU A 5 -3.18 -2.71 11.66
C LEU A 5 -2.93 -1.92 12.95
N HIS A 6 -3.86 -1.06 13.37
CA HIS A 6 -3.79 -0.39 14.68
C HIS A 6 -3.78 -1.35 15.88
N GLN A 7 -4.33 -2.54 15.71
CA GLN A 7 -4.33 -3.60 16.73
C GLN A 7 -3.21 -4.61 16.49
N ILE A 8 -2.97 -4.97 15.23
CA ILE A 8 -2.00 -6.00 14.84
C ILE A 8 -0.56 -5.54 15.11
N LEU A 9 -0.19 -4.33 14.69
CA LEU A 9 1.20 -3.86 14.80
C LEU A 9 1.72 -3.78 16.23
N PRO A 10 0.99 -3.21 17.21
CA PRO A 10 1.45 -3.20 18.60
C PRO A 10 1.61 -4.60 19.18
N LYS A 11 0.67 -5.50 18.88
CA LYS A 11 0.73 -6.89 19.33
C LYS A 11 1.93 -7.61 18.74
N PHE A 12 2.11 -7.52 17.41
CA PHE A 12 3.24 -8.11 16.70
C PHE A 12 4.59 -7.64 17.25
N LYS A 13 4.76 -6.30 17.45
CA LYS A 13 5.99 -5.73 18.01
C LYS A 13 6.29 -6.26 19.42
N LYS A 14 5.27 -6.34 20.26
CA LYS A 14 5.41 -6.83 21.65
C LYS A 14 5.79 -8.30 21.70
N GLU A 15 5.12 -9.13 20.89
CA GLU A 15 5.35 -10.58 20.87
C GLU A 15 6.72 -10.94 20.30
N ASN A 16 7.17 -10.22 19.26
CA ASN A 16 8.41 -10.51 18.55
C ASN A 16 9.61 -9.66 19.03
N LYS A 17 9.40 -8.72 19.97
CA LYS A 17 10.44 -7.84 20.54
C LYS A 17 11.24 -7.07 19.45
N VAL A 18 10.58 -6.72 18.35
CA VAL A 18 11.22 -6.01 17.23
C VAL A 18 11.14 -4.51 17.38
N GLN A 19 12.21 -3.79 17.03
CA GLN A 19 12.29 -2.32 17.10
C GLN A 19 11.76 -1.64 15.85
N LYS A 20 12.05 -2.19 14.67
CA LYS A 20 11.60 -1.69 13.37
C LYS A 20 10.73 -2.73 12.67
N VAL A 21 9.67 -2.30 12.02
CA VAL A 21 8.76 -3.17 11.29
C VAL A 21 8.63 -2.67 9.85
N GLN A 22 8.67 -3.60 8.91
CA GLN A 22 8.34 -3.34 7.51
C GLN A 22 6.96 -3.95 7.24
N CYS A 23 5.98 -3.10 6.96
CA CYS A 23 4.63 -3.53 6.59
C CYS A 23 4.48 -3.48 5.08
N VAL A 24 4.59 -4.63 4.41
CA VAL A 24 4.45 -4.75 2.96
C VAL A 24 3.01 -5.13 2.63
N VAL A 25 2.36 -4.33 1.80
CA VAL A 25 1.00 -4.57 1.31
C VAL A 25 1.07 -4.92 -0.16
N LEU A 26 0.81 -6.19 -0.48
CA LEU A 26 0.67 -6.66 -1.85
C LEU A 26 -0.81 -6.57 -2.26
N THR A 27 -1.10 -5.92 -3.37
CA THR A 27 -2.47 -5.73 -3.87
C THR A 27 -2.53 -5.73 -5.39
N ASP A 28 -3.66 -6.13 -5.93
CA ASP A 28 -4.02 -6.03 -7.35
C ASP A 28 -5.01 -4.88 -7.63
N GLY A 29 -5.51 -4.22 -6.57
CA GLY A 29 -6.48 -3.13 -6.69
C GLY A 29 -6.46 -2.13 -5.54
N GLU A 30 -7.30 -1.10 -5.65
CA GLU A 30 -7.58 -0.16 -4.56
C GLU A 30 -8.62 -0.74 -3.60
N GLY A 31 -8.50 -0.34 -2.32
CA GLY A 31 -9.52 -0.65 -1.33
C GLY A 31 -10.79 0.15 -1.58
N TYR A 32 -11.93 -0.52 -1.50
CA TYR A 32 -13.22 0.19 -1.48
C TYR A 32 -13.43 0.93 -0.17
N PRO A 33 -14.21 2.02 -0.17
CA PRO A 33 -14.63 2.70 1.05
C PRO A 33 -15.27 1.72 2.02
N PRO A 34 -14.84 1.69 3.30
CA PRO A 34 -15.48 0.86 4.30
C PRO A 34 -16.97 1.17 4.42
N LYS A 35 -17.76 0.12 4.59
CA LYS A 35 -19.21 0.24 4.82
C LYS A 35 -19.48 0.32 6.32
N PHE A 36 -20.56 1.02 6.67
CA PHE A 36 -21.09 1.04 8.02
C PHE A 36 -22.61 0.81 7.99
N HIS A 37 -23.12 0.27 9.09
CA HIS A 37 -24.55 0.08 9.26
C HIS A 37 -25.07 1.06 10.30
N ARG A 38 -26.22 1.67 10.01
CA ARG A 38 -26.93 2.55 10.94
C ARG A 38 -28.41 2.36 10.83
N GLU A 39 -29.11 2.63 11.92
CA GLU A 39 -30.54 2.73 11.91
C GLU A 39 -30.96 3.98 11.13
N ILE A 40 -31.87 3.80 10.19
CA ILE A 40 -32.43 4.86 9.34
C ILE A 40 -33.95 4.85 9.50
N GLN A 41 -34.50 5.99 9.88
CA GLN A 41 -35.94 6.27 9.86
C GLN A 41 -36.25 7.14 8.65
N ARG A 42 -36.96 6.61 7.67
CA ARG A 42 -37.47 7.40 6.54
C ARG A 42 -38.85 7.94 6.86
N ARG A 43 -39.14 9.12 6.30
CA ARG A 43 -40.39 9.88 6.60
C ARG A 43 -41.67 9.13 6.25
N TRP A 44 -41.58 8.17 5.32
CA TRP A 44 -42.72 7.37 4.80
C TRP A 44 -42.73 5.91 5.31
N GLU A 45 -41.79 5.53 6.16
CA GLU A 45 -41.70 4.20 6.75
C GLU A 45 -42.16 4.28 8.23
N SER A 46 -43.02 3.35 8.63
CA SER A 46 -43.53 3.27 10.00
C SER A 46 -42.47 2.83 11.01
N GLU A 47 -41.52 2.01 10.56
CA GLU A 47 -40.45 1.43 11.41
C GLU A 47 -39.07 1.77 10.87
N PRO A 48 -38.09 1.98 11.77
CA PRO A 48 -36.71 2.15 11.37
C PRO A 48 -36.13 0.84 10.80
N PHE A 49 -35.20 0.96 9.87
CA PHE A 49 -34.49 -0.19 9.30
C PHE A 49 -32.96 0.03 9.36
N ILE A 50 -32.22 -1.08 9.33
CA ILE A 50 -30.75 -1.00 9.27
C ILE A 50 -30.30 -0.76 7.83
N GLY A 51 -29.88 0.46 7.56
CA GLY A 51 -29.32 0.85 6.27
C GLY A 51 -27.80 0.74 6.23
N THR A 52 -27.27 0.56 5.02
CA THR A 52 -25.82 0.52 4.79
C THR A 52 -25.36 1.81 4.13
N GLY A 53 -24.37 2.46 4.71
CA GLY A 53 -23.66 3.61 4.14
C GLY A 53 -22.20 3.25 3.82
N SER A 54 -21.57 4.03 2.94
CA SER A 54 -20.13 3.96 2.69
C SER A 54 -19.45 5.17 3.33
N LEU A 55 -18.29 4.98 3.92
CA LEU A 55 -17.45 6.09 4.38
C LEU A 55 -16.98 6.91 3.17
N GLY A 56 -17.04 8.22 3.29
CA GLY A 56 -16.67 9.13 2.20
C GLY A 56 -17.09 10.55 2.51
N HIS A 57 -17.87 11.14 1.64
CA HIS A 57 -18.35 12.53 1.78
C HIS A 57 -19.01 12.79 3.15
N ASN A 58 -18.62 13.90 3.79
CA ASN A 58 -19.07 14.28 5.14
C ASN A 58 -18.69 13.30 6.27
N CYS A 59 -17.76 12.38 6.01
CA CYS A 59 -17.21 11.50 7.03
C CYS A 59 -15.81 11.92 7.43
N PHE A 60 -15.43 11.59 8.68
CA PHE A 60 -14.10 11.88 9.23
C PHE A 60 -13.56 10.62 9.90
N LEU A 61 -12.28 10.36 9.68
CA LEU A 61 -11.51 9.39 10.46
C LEU A 61 -10.91 10.12 11.66
N ARG A 62 -11.22 9.69 12.88
CA ARG A 62 -10.61 10.20 14.10
C ARG A 62 -9.81 9.12 14.80
N ASN A 63 -8.53 9.35 14.98
CA ASN A 63 -7.68 8.51 15.79
C ASN A 63 -7.84 8.86 17.27
N ARG A 64 -8.40 7.96 18.06
CA ARG A 64 -8.66 8.20 19.49
C ARG A 64 -7.39 8.25 20.35
N LYS A 65 -6.28 7.68 19.88
CA LYS A 65 -4.99 7.67 20.59
C LYS A 65 -4.21 8.95 20.37
N THR A 66 -4.16 9.45 19.14
CA THR A 66 -3.41 10.66 18.77
C THR A 66 -4.26 11.93 18.80
N GLY A 67 -5.60 11.80 18.77
CA GLY A 67 -6.52 12.92 18.63
C GLY A 67 -6.67 13.45 17.19
N ASN A 68 -5.85 13.00 16.26
CA ASN A 68 -5.85 13.46 14.88
C ASN A 68 -7.16 13.13 14.18
N THR A 69 -7.61 14.04 13.33
CA THR A 69 -8.83 13.90 12.54
C THR A 69 -8.54 14.18 11.08
N TYR A 70 -8.99 13.28 10.21
CA TYR A 70 -8.78 13.34 8.76
C TYR A 70 -10.11 13.34 8.05
N SER A 71 -10.29 14.23 7.07
CA SER A 71 -11.46 14.21 6.20
C SER A 71 -11.42 13.00 5.28
N LEU A 72 -12.55 12.32 5.13
CA LEU A 72 -12.73 11.26 4.13
C LEU A 72 -13.44 11.81 2.87
N ASN A 73 -13.58 13.12 2.74
CA ASN A 73 -14.05 13.77 1.53
C ASN A 73 -12.93 13.80 0.47
N VAL A 74 -12.57 12.64 -0.01
CA VAL A 74 -11.57 12.40 -1.03
C VAL A 74 -12.12 11.44 -2.08
N ASP A 75 -11.49 11.37 -3.24
CA ASP A 75 -11.83 10.36 -4.23
C ASP A 75 -11.79 8.95 -3.63
N TRP A 76 -12.70 8.09 -4.03
CA TRP A 76 -12.83 6.74 -3.49
C TRP A 76 -11.53 5.92 -3.52
N ASN A 77 -10.69 6.13 -4.54
CA ASN A 77 -9.38 5.48 -4.69
C ASN A 77 -8.30 6.07 -3.77
N LYS A 78 -8.57 7.20 -3.09
CA LYS A 78 -7.66 7.86 -2.14
C LYS A 78 -8.00 7.59 -0.67
N ILE A 79 -9.10 6.93 -0.39
CA ILE A 79 -9.50 6.61 1.00
C ILE A 79 -8.43 5.76 1.71
N THR A 80 -7.82 4.83 1.00
CA THR A 80 -6.70 4.03 1.54
C THR A 80 -5.52 4.90 1.95
N ASP A 81 -5.20 5.95 1.19
CA ASP A 81 -4.11 6.88 1.50
C ASP A 81 -4.37 7.64 2.81
N VAL A 82 -5.64 7.96 3.11
CA VAL A 82 -6.02 8.60 4.39
C VAL A 82 -5.76 7.66 5.57
N PHE A 83 -6.14 6.39 5.47
CA PHE A 83 -5.86 5.41 6.51
C PHE A 83 -4.35 5.16 6.69
N LEU A 84 -3.60 5.13 5.61
CA LEU A 84 -2.14 4.99 5.66
C LEU A 84 -1.46 6.20 6.30
N LYS A 85 -1.97 7.41 6.04
CA LYS A 85 -1.48 8.62 6.69
C LYS A 85 -1.63 8.53 8.20
N ASP A 86 -2.80 8.13 8.69
CA ASP A 86 -3.04 7.92 10.12
C ASP A 86 -2.12 6.85 10.72
N LEU A 87 -1.94 5.72 10.03
CA LEU A 87 -1.02 4.66 10.44
C LEU A 87 0.43 5.15 10.54
N ARG A 88 0.91 5.91 9.55
CA ARG A 88 2.27 6.46 9.53
C ARG A 88 2.51 7.48 10.64
N GLU A 89 1.51 8.29 10.95
CA GLU A 89 1.58 9.25 12.05
C GLU A 89 1.53 8.56 13.43
N THR A 90 0.83 7.42 13.51
CA THR A 90 0.73 6.62 14.75
C THR A 90 1.96 5.75 14.98
N PHE A 91 2.54 5.16 13.93
CA PHE A 91 3.63 4.19 13.99
C PHE A 91 4.84 4.69 13.19
N LYS A 92 5.58 5.64 13.75
CA LYS A 92 6.74 6.27 13.09
C LYS A 92 7.92 5.34 12.86
N ASP A 93 7.96 4.21 13.56
CA ASP A 93 8.96 3.15 13.46
C ASP A 93 8.54 2.00 12.55
N VAL A 94 7.41 2.14 11.85
CA VAL A 94 6.92 1.19 10.86
C VAL A 94 6.98 1.81 9.47
N ASN A 95 7.67 1.14 8.53
CA ASN A 95 7.64 1.50 7.12
C ASN A 95 6.49 0.79 6.41
N PHE A 96 5.61 1.55 5.80
CA PHE A 96 4.51 1.04 4.99
C PHE A 96 4.89 1.08 3.53
N ILE A 97 5.00 -0.09 2.91
CA ILE A 97 5.42 -0.28 1.52
C ILE A 97 4.27 -0.92 0.76
N GLY A 98 3.81 -0.27 -0.29
CA GLY A 98 2.80 -0.81 -1.18
C GLY A 98 3.44 -1.45 -2.41
N ILE A 99 2.97 -2.62 -2.81
CA ILE A 99 3.32 -3.27 -4.07
C ILE A 99 2.02 -3.58 -4.81
N ARG A 100 1.84 -2.98 -5.98
CA ARG A 100 0.70 -3.26 -6.84
C ARG A 100 1.11 -4.03 -8.08
N VAL A 101 0.46 -5.15 -8.29
CA VAL A 101 0.57 -5.91 -9.52
C VAL A 101 -0.42 -5.35 -10.52
N LEU A 102 0.08 -4.96 -11.69
CA LEU A 102 -0.69 -4.27 -12.73
C LEU A 102 -0.73 -5.09 -14.02
N ALA A 103 -1.92 -5.20 -14.60
CA ALA A 103 -2.04 -5.54 -16.01
C ALA A 103 -1.61 -4.33 -16.87
N SER A 104 -1.11 -4.58 -18.07
CA SER A 104 -0.62 -3.51 -18.94
C SER A 104 -1.70 -2.48 -19.30
N ARG A 105 -2.97 -2.92 -19.41
CA ARG A 105 -4.13 -2.06 -19.69
C ARG A 105 -4.44 -1.07 -18.55
N ASP A 106 -4.15 -1.46 -17.32
CA ASP A 106 -4.56 -0.70 -16.11
C ASP A 106 -3.47 0.30 -15.67
N SER A 107 -2.24 0.12 -16.18
CA SER A 107 -1.09 0.93 -15.80
C SER A 107 -1.27 2.43 -16.08
N GLY A 108 -1.85 2.79 -17.22
CA GLY A 108 -2.06 4.19 -17.60
C GLY A 108 -3.05 4.91 -16.67
N SER A 109 -4.17 4.27 -16.31
CA SER A 109 -5.15 4.83 -15.38
C SER A 109 -4.58 4.95 -13.96
N PHE A 110 -3.84 3.94 -13.53
CA PHE A 110 -3.18 3.95 -12.24
C PHE A 110 -2.12 5.06 -12.13
N ILE A 111 -1.25 5.21 -13.13
CA ILE A 111 -0.24 6.27 -13.15
C ILE A 111 -0.92 7.66 -13.12
N ARG A 112 -1.99 7.86 -13.91
CA ARG A 112 -2.74 9.12 -13.90
C ARG A 112 -3.34 9.46 -12.54
N SER A 113 -3.84 8.49 -11.80
CA SER A 113 -4.46 8.74 -10.49
C SER A 113 -3.47 9.24 -9.44
N TYR A 114 -2.17 8.98 -9.61
CA TYR A 114 -1.13 9.44 -8.67
C TYR A 114 -0.23 10.55 -9.22
N CYS A 115 0.01 10.56 -10.52
CA CYS A 115 0.92 11.52 -11.18
C CYS A 115 0.19 12.66 -11.92
N GLY A 116 -1.15 12.61 -11.97
CA GLY A 116 -1.94 13.53 -12.77
C GLY A 116 -1.94 13.18 -14.25
N TYR A 117 -2.54 14.03 -15.07
CA TYR A 117 -2.60 13.89 -16.52
C TYR A 117 -1.59 14.84 -17.17
N GLY A 118 -0.60 14.27 -17.87
CA GLY A 118 0.49 15.07 -18.44
C GLY A 118 1.49 15.57 -17.38
N GLY A 119 2.52 16.26 -17.85
CA GLY A 119 3.58 16.78 -17.01
C GLY A 119 4.74 15.79 -16.79
N GLU A 120 5.83 16.31 -16.27
CA GLU A 120 7.12 15.61 -16.19
C GLU A 120 7.05 14.30 -15.40
N LEU A 121 6.37 14.32 -14.23
CA LEU A 121 6.25 13.14 -13.38
C LEU A 121 5.45 12.02 -14.05
N HIS A 122 4.33 12.37 -14.69
CA HIS A 122 3.51 11.42 -15.46
C HIS A 122 4.34 10.79 -16.58
N ASP A 123 4.99 11.62 -17.40
CA ASP A 123 5.74 11.16 -18.56
C ASP A 123 6.96 10.32 -18.18
N LYS A 124 7.65 10.69 -17.10
CA LYS A 124 8.75 9.91 -16.54
C LYS A 124 8.25 8.54 -16.07
N THR A 125 7.15 8.50 -15.32
CA THR A 125 6.59 7.26 -14.80
C THR A 125 6.08 6.35 -15.93
N MET A 126 5.46 6.93 -16.96
CA MET A 126 5.04 6.20 -18.16
C MET A 126 6.23 5.65 -18.95
N ARG A 127 7.33 6.41 -19.07
CA ARG A 127 8.57 5.91 -19.70
C ARG A 127 9.18 4.76 -18.91
N ASP A 128 9.21 4.86 -17.58
CA ASP A 128 9.70 3.78 -16.70
C ASP A 128 8.84 2.53 -16.88
N TRP A 129 7.51 2.67 -16.90
CA TRP A 129 6.62 1.54 -17.16
C TRP A 129 6.87 0.88 -18.51
N LYS A 130 6.97 1.68 -19.60
CA LYS A 130 7.21 1.15 -20.93
C LYS A 130 8.53 0.37 -21.02
N LYS A 131 9.61 0.91 -20.45
CA LYS A 131 10.96 0.34 -20.52
C LYS A 131 11.21 -0.80 -19.54
N LYS A 132 10.74 -0.65 -18.30
CA LYS A 132 11.14 -1.50 -17.16
C LYS A 132 9.99 -2.39 -16.66
N LYS A 133 8.76 -2.14 -17.12
CA LYS A 133 7.53 -2.79 -16.64
C LYS A 133 7.33 -2.63 -15.13
N SER A 134 7.86 -1.54 -14.59
CA SER A 134 7.81 -1.19 -13.18
C SER A 134 8.06 0.29 -12.96
N PHE A 135 7.58 0.85 -11.86
CA PHE A 135 7.82 2.22 -11.43
C PHE A 135 7.60 2.37 -9.93
N THR A 136 8.01 3.52 -9.38
CA THR A 136 7.82 3.88 -7.97
C THR A 136 7.06 5.19 -7.87
N ILE A 137 6.07 5.25 -6.99
CA ILE A 137 5.31 6.44 -6.63
C ILE A 137 5.62 6.80 -5.17
N LYS A 138 6.01 8.06 -4.93
CA LYS A 138 6.35 8.57 -3.59
C LYS A 138 5.27 9.47 -2.98
N ASN A 139 4.31 9.91 -3.76
CA ASN A 139 3.21 10.78 -3.34
C ASN A 139 1.90 10.02 -3.01
N SER A 140 2.01 8.75 -2.66
CA SER A 140 0.91 7.94 -2.13
C SER A 140 0.90 7.96 -0.60
N GLY A 141 -0.11 7.36 0.02
CA GLY A 141 -0.15 7.11 1.46
C GLY A 141 0.99 6.23 1.98
N TYR A 142 1.58 5.39 1.15
CA TYR A 142 2.76 4.58 1.48
C TYR A 142 4.05 5.41 1.57
N HIS A 143 5.08 4.89 2.24
CA HIS A 143 6.43 5.45 2.16
C HIS A 143 7.02 5.29 0.75
N SER A 144 6.73 4.14 0.13
CA SER A 144 6.96 3.91 -1.30
C SER A 144 5.89 2.98 -1.85
N TYR A 145 5.41 3.27 -3.04
CA TYR A 145 4.40 2.47 -3.73
C TYR A 145 4.93 2.01 -5.06
N PHE A 146 5.14 0.70 -5.19
CA PHE A 146 5.71 0.08 -6.38
C PHE A 146 4.60 -0.44 -7.29
N GLY A 147 4.64 -0.08 -8.57
CA GLY A 147 3.84 -0.70 -9.61
C GLY A 147 4.67 -1.73 -10.38
N LEU A 148 4.24 -2.98 -10.44
CA LEU A 148 4.92 -4.09 -11.10
C LEU A 148 4.00 -4.75 -12.13
N SER A 149 4.55 -5.14 -13.27
CA SER A 149 3.80 -5.93 -14.26
C SER A 149 3.67 -7.38 -13.80
N GLY A 150 2.43 -7.91 -13.82
CA GLY A 150 2.15 -9.29 -13.49
C GLY A 150 2.92 -10.30 -14.37
N ASN A 151 3.19 -9.94 -15.62
CA ASN A 151 3.94 -10.80 -16.55
C ASN A 151 5.41 -11.00 -16.14
N ASN A 152 5.92 -10.19 -15.21
CA ASN A 152 7.30 -10.27 -14.70
C ASN A 152 7.41 -11.04 -13.37
N LEU A 153 6.29 -11.49 -12.84
CA LEU A 153 6.20 -12.20 -11.54
C LEU A 153 6.10 -13.72 -11.72
N SER A 154 6.72 -14.29 -12.76
CA SER A 154 6.69 -15.74 -12.93
C SER A 154 7.43 -16.47 -11.79
N SER A 155 6.83 -17.55 -11.30
CA SER A 155 7.01 -18.16 -9.99
C SER A 155 8.15 -19.16 -9.81
N ASP A 156 9.09 -19.30 -10.76
CA ASP A 156 10.03 -20.45 -10.73
C ASP A 156 11.42 -20.15 -10.12
N SER A 157 11.51 -19.26 -9.15
CA SER A 157 12.74 -19.09 -8.38
C SER A 157 12.45 -19.31 -6.90
N GLU A 158 12.86 -20.45 -6.39
CA GLU A 158 12.93 -20.72 -4.96
C GLU A 158 13.95 -19.76 -4.33
N PHE A 159 13.53 -19.11 -3.25
CA PHE A 159 14.40 -18.30 -2.42
C PHE A 159 14.72 -19.11 -1.16
N GLU A 160 15.85 -19.78 -1.19
CA GLU A 160 16.36 -20.53 -0.05
C GLU A 160 17.41 -19.70 0.69
N VAL A 161 17.26 -19.63 2.00
CA VAL A 161 18.23 -19.02 2.91
C VAL A 161 18.40 -19.93 4.10
N ASP A 162 19.63 -20.24 4.43
CA ASP A 162 19.97 -21.07 5.58
C ASP A 162 19.51 -20.43 6.90
N GLU A 163 19.08 -21.26 7.84
CA GLU A 163 18.76 -20.83 9.21
C GLU A 163 20.05 -20.27 9.86
N GLY A 164 19.99 -19.01 10.29
CA GLY A 164 21.17 -18.30 10.84
C GLY A 164 22.01 -17.52 9.81
N ALA A 165 21.56 -17.40 8.56
CA ALA A 165 22.25 -16.60 7.56
C ALA A 165 22.41 -15.13 7.98
N THR A 166 23.57 -14.57 7.74
CA THR A 166 23.86 -13.16 8.02
C THR A 166 23.05 -12.24 7.08
N LYS A 167 22.82 -11.00 7.51
CA LYS A 167 22.15 -9.96 6.70
C LYS A 167 22.71 -9.86 5.28
N THR A 168 24.03 -9.96 5.14
CA THR A 168 24.73 -9.91 3.84
C THR A 168 24.41 -11.13 2.98
N GLN A 169 24.34 -12.32 3.56
CA GLN A 169 23.97 -13.56 2.88
C GLN A 169 22.52 -13.55 2.43
N ILE A 170 21.58 -13.11 3.29
CA ILE A 170 20.17 -12.93 2.96
C ILE A 170 20.02 -11.95 1.78
N LYS A 171 20.70 -10.79 1.87
CA LYS A 171 20.72 -9.80 0.79
C LYS A 171 21.26 -10.36 -0.52
N SER A 172 22.35 -11.11 -0.45
CA SER A 172 23.01 -11.71 -1.62
C SER A 172 22.13 -12.78 -2.26
N ALA A 173 21.55 -13.69 -1.47
CA ALA A 173 20.62 -14.72 -1.94
C ALA A 173 19.38 -14.10 -2.58
N PHE A 174 18.79 -13.08 -1.95
CA PHE A 174 17.66 -12.35 -2.50
C PHE A 174 17.98 -11.66 -3.83
N VAL A 175 19.13 -10.97 -3.92
CA VAL A 175 19.59 -10.36 -5.16
C VAL A 175 19.85 -11.40 -6.24
N LYS A 176 20.38 -12.58 -5.88
CA LYS A 176 20.64 -13.68 -6.80
C LYS A 176 19.35 -14.29 -7.33
N SER A 177 18.33 -14.54 -6.48
CA SER A 177 17.02 -15.04 -6.90
C SER A 177 16.31 -14.08 -7.87
N LEU A 178 16.52 -12.77 -7.71
CA LEU A 178 15.95 -11.73 -8.56
C LEU A 178 16.73 -11.50 -9.87
N LYS A 179 18.02 -11.85 -9.92
CA LYS A 179 18.84 -11.73 -11.14
C LYS A 179 18.43 -12.68 -12.25
N THR A 180 17.80 -13.80 -11.91
CA THR A 180 17.33 -14.78 -12.89
C THR A 180 16.17 -14.28 -13.74
N LYS A 181 15.50 -13.20 -13.33
CA LYS A 181 14.39 -12.58 -14.08
C LYS A 181 14.54 -11.07 -14.06
N LYS A 182 14.41 -10.45 -15.20
CA LYS A 182 14.54 -9.01 -15.55
C LYS A 182 13.82 -8.01 -14.60
N MET A 183 13.87 -8.25 -13.30
CA MET A 183 13.38 -7.28 -12.34
C MET A 183 14.32 -6.08 -12.31
N ASN A 184 13.73 -4.90 -12.34
CA ASN A 184 14.46 -3.66 -12.41
C ASN A 184 15.34 -3.48 -11.16
N LYS A 185 16.65 -3.58 -11.36
CA LYS A 185 17.68 -3.41 -10.33
C LYS A 185 17.48 -2.12 -9.49
N LYS A 186 16.95 -1.07 -10.10
CA LYS A 186 16.68 0.19 -9.39
C LYS A 186 15.55 0.04 -8.36
N ILE A 187 14.43 -0.59 -8.72
CA ILE A 187 13.32 -0.85 -7.78
C ILE A 187 13.78 -1.76 -6.66
N LEU A 188 14.56 -2.79 -7.00
CA LEU A 188 15.14 -3.66 -6.00
C LEU A 188 16.04 -2.89 -5.03
N ASN A 189 16.89 -2.00 -5.52
CA ASN A 189 17.74 -1.18 -4.67
C ASN A 189 16.91 -0.23 -3.79
N GLU A 190 15.91 0.45 -4.36
CA GLU A 190 14.99 1.31 -3.60
C GLU A 190 14.22 0.51 -2.53
N PHE A 191 13.81 -0.72 -2.83
CA PHE A 191 13.17 -1.60 -1.85
C PHE A 191 14.15 -2.02 -0.75
N ILE A 192 15.37 -2.40 -1.11
CA ILE A 192 16.42 -2.79 -0.14
C ILE A 192 16.77 -1.62 0.77
N GLU A 193 16.91 -0.39 0.24
CA GLU A 193 17.17 0.81 1.04
C GLU A 193 16.08 1.08 2.09
N LEU A 194 14.83 0.72 1.79
CA LEU A 194 13.73 0.88 2.74
C LEU A 194 13.73 -0.16 3.87
N ILE A 195 14.29 -1.35 3.64
CA ILE A 195 14.25 -2.47 4.60
C ILE A 195 15.56 -2.63 5.39
N VAL A 196 16.63 -1.99 4.97
CA VAL A 196 17.95 -1.99 5.63
C VAL A 196 18.12 -0.79 6.50
#